data_1ba5dd1a70dd3665ec63cf00dc4e8bfe
#
_entry.id   1ba5dd1a70dd3665ec63cf00dc4e8bfe
#
_cell.length_a   1.000
_cell.length_b   1.000
_cell.length_c   1.000
_cell.angle_alpha   90.00
_cell.angle_beta   90.00
_cell.angle_gamma   90.00
#
_symmetry.space_group_name_H-M   'P 1'
#
loop_
_entity.id
_entity.type
_entity.pdbx_description
1 polymer ?
#
loop_
_entity_poly.entity_id
_entity_poly.type
_entity_poly.pdbx_seq_one_letter_code
_entity_poly.pdbx_strand_id
1 'polypeptide(L)'
;MAKVDIKMPDEFLERMSRLGKDFDAVAESVLEAGGEVVLQKVQSNLSAVVGSGTKYESRSTGELESALGLTPAKTDKDGNHNVKVGFAEPRSDGTSNAKLANILEYGKHGQPAKPFLKPAKSASRSACKAAMQQKFEEEVRKL
;
A
#
# COMPACT_ATOMS: atom_id res chain seq x y z
N MET A 1 2.14 11.91 4.78
CA MET A 1 3.04 10.75 4.88
C MET A 1 2.98 9.90 3.62
N ALA A 2 4.12 9.33 3.24
CA ALA A 2 4.25 8.54 2.02
C ALA A 2 3.69 7.12 2.23
N LYS A 3 2.39 7.00 2.26
CA LYS A 3 1.71 5.71 2.44
C LYS A 3 0.36 5.69 1.74
N VAL A 4 -0.11 4.49 1.42
CA VAL A 4 -1.49 4.25 0.98
C VAL A 4 -2.18 3.45 2.08
N ASP A 5 -3.29 3.97 2.60
CA ASP A 5 -4.11 3.33 3.62
C ASP A 5 -5.29 2.64 2.93
N ILE A 6 -5.44 1.35 3.16
CA ILE A 6 -6.45 0.52 2.51
C ILE A 6 -7.42 0.03 3.58
N LYS A 7 -8.68 0.44 3.46
CA LYS A 7 -9.75 0.08 4.38
C LYS A 7 -10.76 -0.82 3.72
N MET A 8 -11.50 -1.56 4.53
CA MET A 8 -12.58 -2.40 4.05
C MET A 8 -13.69 -1.52 3.46
N PRO A 9 -14.15 -1.78 2.21
CA PRO A 9 -15.30 -1.08 1.65
C PRO A 9 -16.55 -1.29 2.49
N ASP A 10 -17.37 -0.24 2.65
CA ASP A 10 -18.60 -0.29 3.45
C ASP A 10 -19.55 -1.40 3.00
N GLU A 11 -19.63 -1.64 1.71
CA GLU A 11 -20.48 -2.68 1.14
C GLU A 11 -20.12 -4.10 1.60
N PHE A 12 -18.86 -4.33 2.01
CA PHE A 12 -18.45 -5.61 2.57
C PHE A 12 -18.71 -5.69 4.06
N LEU A 13 -18.67 -4.57 4.78
CA LEU A 13 -18.82 -4.55 6.23
C LEU A 13 -20.16 -5.15 6.68
N GLU A 14 -21.25 -4.85 5.99
CA GLU A 14 -22.56 -5.40 6.31
C GLU A 14 -22.57 -6.92 6.17
N ARG A 15 -22.06 -7.42 5.05
CA ARG A 15 -21.99 -8.87 4.80
C ARG A 15 -21.07 -9.56 5.79
N MET A 16 -19.95 -8.92 6.12
CA MET A 16 -18.95 -9.47 7.03
C MET A 16 -19.46 -9.51 8.48
N SER A 17 -20.33 -8.56 8.86
CA SER A 17 -20.89 -8.53 10.21
C SER A 17 -21.71 -9.80 10.52
N ARG A 18 -22.18 -10.50 9.50
CA ARG A 18 -22.94 -11.74 9.65
C ARG A 18 -22.06 -12.96 9.91
N LEU A 19 -20.74 -12.82 9.78
CA LEU A 19 -19.80 -13.93 9.94
C LEU A 19 -19.48 -14.26 11.41
N GLY A 20 -19.82 -13.36 12.33
CA GLY A 20 -19.58 -13.56 13.75
C GLY A 20 -18.10 -13.76 14.05
N LYS A 21 -17.74 -14.91 14.63
CA LYS A 21 -16.35 -15.23 15.03
C LYS A 21 -15.36 -15.31 13.87
N ASP A 22 -15.84 -15.48 12.65
CA ASP A 22 -14.97 -15.58 11.47
C ASP A 22 -14.67 -14.22 10.85
N PHE A 23 -15.27 -13.15 11.38
CA PHE A 23 -15.14 -11.79 10.84
C PHE A 23 -13.68 -11.36 10.70
N ASP A 24 -12.90 -11.49 11.78
CA ASP A 24 -11.52 -10.97 11.80
C ASP A 24 -10.62 -11.72 10.80
N ALA A 25 -10.73 -13.03 10.72
CA ALA A 25 -9.93 -13.83 9.80
C ALA A 25 -10.26 -13.52 8.34
N VAL A 26 -11.53 -13.37 8.02
CA VAL A 26 -11.97 -13.03 6.65
C VAL A 26 -11.53 -11.60 6.30
N ALA A 27 -11.69 -10.65 7.22
CA ALA A 27 -11.27 -9.26 7.02
C ALA A 27 -9.77 -9.17 6.72
N GLU A 28 -8.96 -9.89 7.46
CA GLU A 28 -7.51 -9.94 7.27
C GLU A 28 -7.16 -10.46 5.87
N SER A 29 -7.74 -11.57 5.46
CA SER A 29 -7.49 -12.17 4.14
C SER A 29 -7.91 -11.25 3.00
N VAL A 30 -9.07 -10.61 3.12
CA VAL A 30 -9.59 -9.67 2.11
C VAL A 30 -8.69 -8.46 1.97
N LEU A 31 -8.27 -7.88 3.09
CA LEU A 31 -7.39 -6.70 3.08
C LEU A 31 -6.01 -7.04 2.50
N GLU A 32 -5.47 -8.20 2.83
CA GLU A 32 -4.19 -8.64 2.25
C GLU A 32 -4.28 -8.78 0.73
N ALA A 33 -5.38 -9.37 0.23
CA ALA A 33 -5.57 -9.52 -1.21
C ALA A 33 -5.64 -8.18 -1.93
N GLY A 34 -6.40 -7.23 -1.38
CA GLY A 34 -6.49 -5.88 -1.92
C GLY A 34 -5.16 -5.12 -1.81
N GLY A 35 -4.50 -5.27 -0.66
CA GLY A 35 -3.22 -4.62 -0.40
C GLY A 35 -2.12 -5.06 -1.36
N GLU A 36 -2.08 -6.34 -1.71
CA GLU A 36 -1.11 -6.86 -2.66
C GLU A 36 -1.24 -6.22 -4.04
N VAL A 37 -2.47 -6.00 -4.50
CA VAL A 37 -2.73 -5.33 -5.78
C VAL A 37 -2.16 -3.90 -5.76
N VAL A 38 -2.42 -3.17 -4.70
CA VAL A 38 -1.91 -1.79 -4.54
C VAL A 38 -0.39 -1.80 -4.43
N LEU A 39 0.16 -2.71 -3.63
CA LEU A 39 1.62 -2.84 -3.43
C LEU A 39 2.34 -3.06 -4.77
N GLN A 40 1.84 -3.97 -5.59
CA GLN A 40 2.45 -4.26 -6.89
C GLN A 40 2.46 -3.02 -7.79
N LYS A 41 1.37 -2.25 -7.79
CA LYS A 41 1.29 -1.03 -8.59
C LYS A 41 2.23 0.06 -8.06
N VAL A 42 2.30 0.24 -6.75
CA VAL A 42 3.24 1.18 -6.13
C VAL A 42 4.68 0.80 -6.46
N GLN A 43 5.00 -0.48 -6.33
CA GLN A 43 6.34 -1.01 -6.62
C GLN A 43 6.74 -0.76 -8.07
N SER A 44 5.84 -1.04 -9.01
CA SER A 44 6.05 -0.80 -10.44
C SER A 44 6.29 0.69 -10.72
N ASN A 45 5.47 1.56 -10.16
CA ASN A 45 5.59 3.00 -10.34
C ASN A 45 6.88 3.53 -9.71
N LEU A 46 7.25 3.05 -8.52
CA LEU A 46 8.47 3.48 -7.83
C LEU A 46 9.70 3.10 -8.66
N SER A 47 9.76 1.88 -9.17
CA SER A 47 10.87 1.42 -10.02
C SER A 47 11.00 2.28 -11.28
N ALA A 48 9.89 2.76 -11.83
CA ALA A 48 9.89 3.59 -13.02
C ALA A 48 10.42 5.01 -12.76
N VAL A 49 10.22 5.56 -11.54
CA VAL A 49 10.63 6.94 -11.23
C VAL A 49 12.00 7.05 -10.55
N VAL A 50 12.47 6.00 -9.88
CA VAL A 50 13.78 6.03 -9.21
C VAL A 50 14.88 6.20 -10.25
N GLY A 51 15.68 7.27 -10.07
CA GLY A 51 16.79 7.59 -10.95
C GLY A 51 16.42 8.14 -12.33
N SER A 52 15.11 8.28 -12.63
CA SER A 52 14.67 8.82 -13.91
C SER A 52 14.79 10.35 -13.93
N GLY A 53 15.10 10.93 -15.11
CA GLY A 53 15.12 12.38 -15.29
C GLY A 53 16.12 13.12 -14.39
N THR A 54 17.15 12.45 -13.90
CA THR A 54 18.16 13.06 -13.05
C THR A 54 19.22 13.75 -13.90
N LYS A 55 19.73 14.88 -13.38
CA LYS A 55 20.81 15.62 -14.04
C LYS A 55 22.15 14.86 -13.98
N TYR A 56 22.33 14.10 -12.92
CA TYR A 56 23.53 13.30 -12.65
C TYR A 56 23.18 11.83 -12.58
N GLU A 57 24.18 10.97 -12.64
CA GLU A 57 24.00 9.54 -12.48
C GLU A 57 23.25 9.24 -11.16
N SER A 58 22.30 8.30 -11.22
CA SER A 58 21.50 7.92 -10.05
C SER A 58 22.39 7.30 -8.97
N ARG A 59 22.16 7.70 -7.71
CA ARG A 59 22.79 7.12 -6.54
C ARG A 59 21.90 6.07 -5.86
N SER A 60 20.87 5.60 -6.55
CA SER A 60 19.97 4.60 -6.00
C SER A 60 20.72 3.31 -5.69
N THR A 61 20.53 2.80 -4.46
CA THR A 61 21.06 1.51 -4.03
C THR A 61 20.02 0.41 -4.07
N GLY A 62 18.77 0.75 -4.41
CA GLY A 62 17.64 -0.16 -4.34
C GLY A 62 17.06 -0.30 -2.92
N GLU A 63 17.62 0.38 -1.93
CA GLU A 63 17.17 0.27 -0.54
C GLU A 63 15.75 0.79 -0.34
N LEU A 64 15.39 1.90 -0.99
CA LEU A 64 14.04 2.44 -0.91
C LEU A 64 13.01 1.43 -1.47
N GLU A 65 13.31 0.85 -2.62
CA GLU A 65 12.44 -0.16 -3.23
C GLU A 65 12.31 -1.41 -2.35
N SER A 66 13.42 -1.84 -1.76
CA SER A 66 13.45 -3.00 -0.86
C SER A 66 12.69 -2.75 0.44
N ALA A 67 12.59 -1.50 0.88
CA ALA A 67 11.88 -1.12 2.10
C ALA A 67 10.37 -1.05 1.91
N LEU A 68 9.89 -1.02 0.67
CA LEU A 68 8.46 -0.98 0.36
C LEU A 68 7.80 -2.30 0.73
N GLY A 69 6.67 -2.24 1.39
CA GLY A 69 5.94 -3.44 1.78
C GLY A 69 4.53 -3.16 2.25
N LEU A 70 3.83 -4.25 2.58
CA LEU A 70 2.47 -4.23 3.09
C LEU A 70 2.50 -4.57 4.58
N THR A 71 1.83 -3.76 5.41
CA THR A 71 1.72 -4.06 6.84
C THR A 71 0.74 -5.21 7.08
N PRO A 72 0.88 -5.95 8.19
CA PRO A 72 -0.18 -6.86 8.62
C PRO A 72 -1.48 -6.09 8.87
N ALA A 73 -2.61 -6.78 8.75
CA ALA A 73 -3.91 -6.19 9.06
C ALA A 73 -3.95 -5.79 10.53
N LYS A 74 -4.40 -4.58 10.79
CA LYS A 74 -4.52 -4.01 12.14
C LYS A 74 -5.90 -3.41 12.32
N THR A 75 -6.32 -3.33 13.57
CA THR A 75 -7.56 -2.66 13.95
C THR A 75 -7.22 -1.28 14.50
N ASP A 76 -7.85 -0.23 13.99
CA ASP A 76 -7.65 1.13 14.48
C ASP A 76 -8.46 1.37 15.76
N LYS A 77 -8.37 2.59 16.30
CA LYS A 77 -9.07 2.97 17.54
C LYS A 77 -10.59 2.93 17.41
N ASP A 78 -11.11 3.01 16.20
CA ASP A 78 -12.55 2.97 15.91
C ASP A 78 -13.05 1.55 15.61
N GLY A 79 -12.16 0.54 15.69
CA GLY A 79 -12.50 -0.85 15.45
C GLY A 79 -12.44 -1.25 13.98
N ASN A 80 -11.97 -0.39 13.09
CA ASN A 80 -11.87 -0.67 11.67
C ASN A 80 -10.57 -1.40 11.34
N HIS A 81 -10.66 -2.43 10.52
CA HIS A 81 -9.50 -3.15 10.01
C HIS A 81 -8.86 -2.40 8.86
N ASN A 82 -7.54 -2.38 8.80
CA ASN A 82 -6.81 -1.78 7.69
C ASN A 82 -5.46 -2.46 7.46
N VAL A 83 -4.92 -2.27 6.26
CA VAL A 83 -3.53 -2.55 5.89
C VAL A 83 -2.95 -1.30 5.26
N LYS A 84 -1.64 -1.18 5.27
CA LYS A 84 -0.95 -0.02 4.69
C LYS A 84 0.18 -0.47 3.78
N VAL A 85 0.32 0.21 2.66
CA VAL A 85 1.49 0.11 1.79
C VAL A 85 2.42 1.25 2.18
N GLY A 86 3.64 0.95 2.57
CA GLY A 86 4.58 1.94 3.05
C GLY A 86 5.99 1.40 3.10
N PHE A 87 6.85 2.11 3.82
CA PHE A 87 8.28 1.84 3.83
C PHE A 87 8.77 1.49 5.23
N ALA A 88 9.59 0.43 5.30
CA ALA A 88 10.26 0.04 6.55
C ALA A 88 11.34 1.06 6.92
N GLU A 89 11.54 1.26 8.21
CA GLU A 89 12.49 2.22 8.79
C GLU A 89 13.40 1.52 9.79
N PRO A 90 14.59 2.06 10.05
CA PRO A 90 15.29 3.12 9.33
C PRO A 90 16.08 2.62 8.12
N ARG A 91 16.65 3.55 7.32
CA ARG A 91 17.62 3.19 6.29
C ARG A 91 18.96 2.82 6.93
N SER A 92 19.78 2.07 6.19
CA SER A 92 21.11 1.66 6.66
C SER A 92 22.04 2.84 6.99
N ASP A 93 21.81 3.98 6.34
CA ASP A 93 22.61 5.22 6.57
C ASP A 93 22.03 6.10 7.70
N GLY A 94 20.99 5.63 8.39
CA GLY A 94 20.35 6.36 9.48
C GLY A 94 19.32 7.39 9.04
N THR A 95 19.10 7.56 7.75
CA THR A 95 18.04 8.46 7.24
C THR A 95 16.70 7.74 7.17
N SER A 96 15.64 8.45 6.72
CA SER A 96 14.28 7.94 6.69
C SER A 96 13.84 7.60 5.27
N ASN A 97 13.36 6.37 5.07
CA ASN A 97 12.74 5.96 3.80
C ASN A 97 11.45 6.74 3.54
N ALA A 98 10.64 6.98 4.57
CA ALA A 98 9.42 7.76 4.43
C ALA A 98 9.70 9.19 3.97
N LYS A 99 10.73 9.81 4.50
CA LYS A 99 11.15 11.16 4.10
C LYS A 99 11.60 11.18 2.64
N LEU A 100 12.39 10.21 2.23
CA LEU A 100 12.86 10.10 0.85
C LEU A 100 11.69 9.87 -0.11
N ALA A 101 10.75 9.01 0.26
CA ALA A 101 9.55 8.76 -0.51
C ALA A 101 8.69 10.02 -0.66
N ASN A 102 8.56 10.82 0.40
CA ASN A 102 7.86 12.10 0.34
C ASN A 102 8.53 13.08 -0.63
N ILE A 103 9.86 13.12 -0.65
CA ILE A 103 10.61 13.96 -1.58
C ILE A 103 10.33 13.55 -3.03
N LEU A 104 10.29 12.25 -3.31
CA LEU A 104 9.93 11.77 -4.65
C LEU A 104 8.50 12.13 -5.01
N GLU A 105 7.55 11.89 -4.10
CA GLU A 105 6.13 12.10 -4.38
C GLU A 105 5.78 13.57 -4.59
N TYR A 106 6.31 14.45 -3.74
CA TYR A 106 5.90 15.87 -3.72
C TYR A 106 6.98 16.83 -4.20
N GLY A 107 8.21 16.36 -4.36
CA GLY A 107 9.33 17.20 -4.74
C GLY A 107 9.89 18.02 -3.58
N LYS A 108 10.93 18.76 -3.85
CA LYS A 108 11.52 19.73 -2.94
C LYS A 108 12.17 20.85 -3.74
N HIS A 109 12.69 21.90 -3.06
CA HIS A 109 13.40 22.98 -3.72
C HIS A 109 14.52 22.44 -4.60
N GLY A 110 14.51 22.76 -5.88
CA GLY A 110 15.50 22.32 -6.85
C GLY A 110 15.28 20.89 -7.38
N GLN A 111 14.22 20.19 -6.93
CA GLN A 111 13.91 18.86 -7.39
C GLN A 111 12.40 18.73 -7.66
N PRO A 112 11.98 18.54 -8.93
CA PRO A 112 10.57 18.39 -9.24
C PRO A 112 9.99 17.10 -8.68
N ALA A 113 8.69 17.09 -8.43
CA ALA A 113 7.97 15.91 -7.98
C ALA A 113 7.99 14.82 -9.05
N LYS A 114 8.11 13.55 -8.59
CA LYS A 114 7.96 12.35 -9.41
C LYS A 114 6.96 11.44 -8.71
N PRO A 115 5.64 11.74 -8.80
CA PRO A 115 4.62 10.99 -8.07
C PRO A 115 4.60 9.52 -8.44
N PHE A 116 4.51 8.65 -7.46
CA PHE A 116 4.37 7.21 -7.65
C PHE A 116 3.27 6.59 -6.79
N LEU A 117 2.97 7.17 -5.62
CA LEU A 117 1.92 6.68 -4.73
C LEU A 117 0.53 7.10 -5.20
N LYS A 118 0.32 8.39 -5.43
CA LYS A 118 -0.98 8.90 -5.84
C LYS A 118 -1.46 8.31 -7.17
N PRO A 119 -0.61 8.23 -8.22
CA PRO A 119 -1.02 7.54 -9.45
C PRO A 119 -1.33 6.05 -9.23
N ALA A 120 -0.56 5.36 -8.38
CA ALA A 120 -0.81 3.96 -8.08
C ALA A 120 -2.14 3.77 -7.36
N LYS A 121 -2.45 4.63 -6.40
CA LYS A 121 -3.72 4.60 -5.66
C LYS A 121 -4.90 4.73 -6.61
N SER A 122 -4.85 5.67 -7.54
CA SER A 122 -5.92 5.89 -8.53
C SER A 122 -6.03 4.73 -9.50
N ALA A 123 -4.90 4.26 -10.05
CA ALA A 123 -4.88 3.22 -11.08
C ALA A 123 -5.26 1.84 -10.54
N SER A 124 -4.98 1.56 -9.26
CA SER A 124 -5.23 0.24 -8.67
C SER A 124 -6.57 0.11 -7.96
N ARG A 125 -7.35 1.18 -7.84
CA ARG A 125 -8.60 1.19 -7.05
C ARG A 125 -9.57 0.09 -7.48
N SER A 126 -9.89 0.00 -8.77
CA SER A 126 -10.83 -1.00 -9.29
C SER A 126 -10.31 -2.41 -9.12
N ALA A 127 -9.03 -2.65 -9.44
CA ALA A 127 -8.43 -3.97 -9.32
C ALA A 127 -8.32 -4.39 -7.85
N CYS A 128 -8.01 -3.47 -6.95
CA CYS A 128 -8.00 -3.72 -5.51
C CYS A 128 -9.36 -4.18 -5.02
N LYS A 129 -10.41 -3.46 -5.38
CA LYS A 129 -11.79 -3.80 -5.01
C LYS A 129 -12.21 -5.16 -5.56
N ALA A 130 -11.88 -5.44 -6.81
CA ALA A 130 -12.17 -6.73 -7.45
C ALA A 130 -11.46 -7.89 -6.73
N ALA A 131 -10.18 -7.70 -6.37
CA ALA A 131 -9.42 -8.70 -5.62
C ALA A 131 -10.01 -8.95 -4.24
N MET A 132 -10.44 -7.89 -3.56
CA MET A 132 -11.10 -8.02 -2.25
C MET A 132 -12.41 -8.80 -2.35
N GLN A 133 -13.22 -8.51 -3.35
CA GLN A 133 -14.50 -9.19 -3.57
C GLN A 133 -14.29 -10.67 -3.85
N GLN A 134 -13.34 -10.99 -4.72
CA GLN A 134 -13.00 -12.37 -5.06
C GLN A 134 -12.53 -13.14 -3.83
N LYS A 135 -11.64 -12.54 -3.05
CA LYS A 135 -11.12 -13.18 -1.83
C LYS A 135 -12.20 -13.37 -0.79
N PHE A 136 -13.08 -12.40 -0.63
CA PHE A 136 -14.23 -12.50 0.28
C PHE A 136 -15.10 -13.71 -0.07
N GLU A 137 -15.46 -13.87 -1.34
CA GLU A 137 -16.27 -14.99 -1.79
C GLU A 137 -15.58 -16.34 -1.59
N GLU A 138 -14.27 -16.40 -1.83
CA GLU A 138 -13.48 -17.61 -1.58
C GLU A 138 -13.49 -18.00 -0.10
N GLU A 139 -13.27 -17.01 0.78
CA GLU A 139 -13.21 -17.27 2.23
C GLU A 139 -14.58 -17.68 2.78
N VAL A 140 -15.67 -17.07 2.29
CA VAL A 140 -17.01 -17.41 2.72
C VAL A 140 -17.39 -18.84 2.30
N ARG A 141 -16.93 -19.30 1.14
CA ARG A 141 -17.19 -20.68 0.67
C ARG A 141 -16.53 -21.73 1.56
N LYS A 142 -15.45 -21.37 2.26
CA LYS A 142 -14.75 -22.30 3.17
C LYS A 142 -15.45 -22.45 4.51
N LEU A 143 -16.39 -21.59 4.82
CA LEU A 143 -17.16 -21.66 6.06
C LEU A 143 -18.37 -22.61 5.91
#